data_a064eb9d76de5fcc75fba0c71131a0f5
#
_entry.id   a064eb9d76de5fcc75fba0c71131a0f5
#
_cell.length_a   1.000
_cell.length_b   1.000
_cell.length_c   1.000
_cell.angle_alpha   90.00
_cell.angle_beta   90.00
_cell.angle_gamma   90.00
#
_symmetry.space_group_name_H-M   'P 1'
#
loop_
_entity.id
_entity.type
_entity.pdbx_description
1 polymer ?
#
loop_
_entity_poly.entity_id
_entity_poly.type
_entity_poly.pdbx_seq_one_letter_code
_entity_poly.pdbx_strand_id
1 'polypeptide(L)'
;IGVAVSYLAAILMGEVDFSGIQDEAIVGLPEITLMKFDVSAIITIMPIALATMMEHIGDISAIGATTGKNYIADPGLHRTLLGDGLATCLAAAVGAPANTTYGENTGVLALTKVYDPMVMRIAAVFAIALSCIPKVAFVIECIPAATIGGISFILYGMISAIGIRNVVENRVDFTRSRNTIIAALILVCALGFNSLGGITFTLLGADITLSGLAIASIVGIAANAI
;
A
#
# COMPACT_ATOMS: atom_id res chain seq x y z
N ILE A 1 8.82 -2.58 17.01
CA ILE A 1 8.94 -3.31 18.29
C ILE A 1 8.03 -4.54 18.27
N GLY A 2 6.71 -4.41 17.97
CA GLY A 2 5.77 -5.54 17.97
C GLY A 2 6.20 -6.70 17.08
N VAL A 3 6.63 -6.43 15.84
CA VAL A 3 7.18 -7.45 14.91
C VAL A 3 8.36 -8.18 15.53
N ALA A 4 9.32 -7.47 16.09
CA ALA A 4 10.51 -8.07 16.67
C ALA A 4 10.18 -8.92 17.89
N VAL A 5 9.27 -8.46 18.75
CA VAL A 5 8.85 -9.21 19.95
C VAL A 5 8.07 -10.48 19.58
N SER A 6 7.11 -10.38 18.65
CA SER A 6 6.33 -11.55 18.20
C SER A 6 7.21 -12.57 17.46
N TYR A 7 8.17 -12.09 16.66
CA TYR A 7 9.11 -12.98 15.97
C TYR A 7 10.05 -13.67 16.97
N LEU A 8 10.57 -12.92 17.95
CA LEU A 8 11.38 -13.53 19.02
C LEU A 8 10.58 -14.60 19.80
N ALA A 9 9.33 -14.31 20.11
CA ALA A 9 8.45 -15.29 20.74
C ALA A 9 8.27 -16.54 19.87
N ALA A 10 8.06 -16.39 18.57
CA ALA A 10 7.95 -17.51 17.64
C ALA A 10 9.25 -18.34 17.57
N ILE A 11 10.41 -17.70 17.63
CA ILE A 11 11.71 -18.40 17.71
C ILE A 11 11.80 -19.20 19.00
N LEU A 12 11.42 -18.62 20.13
CA LEU A 12 11.43 -19.31 21.44
C LEU A 12 10.45 -20.46 21.50
N MET A 13 9.35 -20.40 20.76
CA MET A 13 8.37 -21.48 20.64
C MET A 13 8.79 -22.59 19.66
N GLY A 14 9.88 -22.41 18.92
CA GLY A 14 10.36 -23.38 17.94
C GLY A 14 9.59 -23.41 16.62
N GLU A 15 8.81 -22.35 16.34
CA GLU A 15 8.01 -22.22 15.11
C GLU A 15 8.82 -21.70 13.91
N VAL A 16 10.11 -21.39 14.11
CA VAL A 16 10.98 -20.81 13.09
C VAL A 16 12.12 -21.77 12.79
N ASP A 17 12.23 -22.16 11.53
CA ASP A 17 13.33 -23.01 11.05
C ASP A 17 14.39 -22.19 10.31
N PHE A 18 15.60 -22.17 10.88
CA PHE A 18 16.77 -21.51 10.31
C PHE A 18 17.75 -22.49 9.64
N SER A 19 17.37 -23.74 9.42
CA SER A 19 18.28 -24.75 8.90
C SER A 19 18.90 -24.40 7.55
N GLY A 20 18.14 -23.69 6.69
CA GLY A 20 18.60 -23.23 5.37
C GLY A 20 19.50 -22.00 5.37
N ILE A 21 19.68 -21.28 6.48
CA ILE A 21 20.44 -20.01 6.51
C ILE A 21 21.92 -20.18 6.17
N GLN A 22 22.48 -21.39 6.38
CA GLN A 22 23.87 -21.68 6.09
C GLN A 22 24.12 -21.83 4.59
N ASP A 23 23.12 -22.25 3.84
CA ASP A 23 23.18 -22.45 2.40
C ASP A 23 23.03 -21.13 1.64
N GLU A 24 22.54 -20.09 2.31
CA GLU A 24 22.36 -18.77 1.72
C GLU A 24 23.67 -18.00 1.60
N ALA A 25 23.87 -17.35 0.45
CA ALA A 25 25.01 -16.49 0.23
C ALA A 25 25.01 -15.27 1.19
N ILE A 26 26.19 -14.79 1.55
CA ILE A 26 26.32 -13.56 2.37
C ILE A 26 25.97 -12.33 1.52
N VAL A 27 26.37 -12.34 0.24
CA VAL A 27 26.10 -11.26 -0.71
C VAL A 27 25.57 -11.90 -2.00
N GLY A 28 24.47 -11.38 -2.50
CA GLY A 28 23.84 -11.82 -3.75
C GLY A 28 23.00 -10.70 -4.34
N LEU A 29 22.71 -10.76 -5.61
CA LEU A 29 21.74 -9.87 -6.23
C LEU A 29 20.33 -10.47 -6.02
N PRO A 30 19.32 -9.67 -5.77
CA PRO A 30 17.93 -10.14 -5.73
C PRO A 30 17.55 -10.72 -7.09
N GLU A 31 16.65 -11.69 -7.10
CA GLU A 31 16.13 -12.26 -8.34
C GLU A 31 15.34 -11.20 -9.10
N ILE A 32 15.87 -10.82 -10.26
CA ILE A 32 15.23 -9.85 -11.14
C ILE A 32 14.51 -10.62 -12.24
N THR A 33 13.18 -10.48 -12.29
CA THR A 33 12.35 -10.99 -13.38
C THR A 33 11.88 -9.84 -14.24
N LEU A 34 12.12 -9.93 -15.55
CA LEU A 34 11.64 -8.88 -16.45
C LEU A 34 10.12 -8.94 -16.59
N MET A 35 9.50 -7.77 -16.66
CA MET A 35 8.06 -7.65 -16.88
C MET A 35 7.60 -8.35 -18.16
N LYS A 36 6.38 -8.90 -18.12
CA LYS A 36 5.68 -9.43 -19.28
C LYS A 36 4.44 -8.57 -19.52
N PHE A 37 4.24 -8.17 -20.77
CA PHE A 37 3.03 -7.45 -21.14
C PHE A 37 1.87 -8.43 -21.29
N ASP A 38 0.82 -8.22 -20.49
CA ASP A 38 -0.45 -8.94 -20.57
C ASP A 38 -1.60 -7.95 -20.51
N VAL A 39 -2.39 -7.90 -21.58
CA VAL A 39 -3.49 -6.95 -21.71
C VAL A 39 -4.58 -7.21 -20.66
N SER A 40 -4.83 -8.48 -20.33
CA SER A 40 -5.82 -8.86 -19.31
C SER A 40 -5.40 -8.34 -17.94
N ALA A 41 -4.13 -8.53 -17.56
CA ALA A 41 -3.57 -8.01 -16.31
C ALA A 41 -3.64 -6.48 -16.24
N ILE A 42 -3.33 -5.78 -17.33
CA ILE A 42 -3.40 -4.31 -17.40
C ILE A 42 -4.82 -3.83 -17.16
N ILE A 43 -5.82 -4.41 -17.86
CA ILE A 43 -7.21 -3.99 -17.73
C ILE A 43 -7.76 -4.31 -16.32
N THR A 44 -7.33 -5.43 -15.72
CA THR A 44 -7.74 -5.83 -14.38
C THR A 44 -7.18 -4.88 -13.30
N ILE A 45 -5.91 -4.46 -13.43
CA ILE A 45 -5.22 -3.66 -12.41
C ILE A 45 -5.47 -2.16 -12.59
N MET A 46 -5.64 -1.67 -13.82
CA MET A 46 -5.81 -0.23 -14.11
C MET A 46 -6.89 0.47 -13.25
N PRO A 47 -8.09 -0.10 -13.01
CA PRO A 47 -9.08 0.53 -12.16
C PRO A 47 -8.65 0.68 -10.70
N ILE A 48 -7.76 -0.20 -10.21
CA ILE A 48 -7.23 -0.14 -8.84
C ILE A 48 -6.35 1.10 -8.67
N ALA A 49 -5.68 1.55 -9.74
CA ALA A 49 -4.88 2.77 -9.72
C ALA A 49 -5.69 4.02 -9.31
N LEU A 50 -6.99 4.08 -9.59
CA LEU A 50 -7.85 5.17 -9.12
C LEU A 50 -7.96 5.20 -7.59
N ALA A 51 -7.99 4.03 -6.94
CA ALA A 51 -8.02 3.94 -5.48
C ALA A 51 -6.69 4.40 -4.88
N THR A 52 -5.56 3.94 -5.41
CA THR A 52 -4.23 4.35 -4.92
C THR A 52 -3.96 5.83 -5.16
N MET A 53 -4.48 6.43 -6.25
CA MET A 53 -4.42 7.88 -6.46
C MET A 53 -5.20 8.65 -5.39
N MET A 54 -6.39 8.19 -4.98
CA MET A 54 -7.17 8.82 -3.92
C MET A 54 -6.48 8.69 -2.56
N GLU A 55 -5.91 7.53 -2.26
CA GLU A 55 -5.08 7.28 -1.08
C GLU A 55 -3.90 8.24 -1.04
N HIS A 56 -3.14 8.34 -2.13
CA HIS A 56 -2.00 9.27 -2.25
C HIS A 56 -2.38 10.72 -1.96
N ILE A 57 -3.52 11.20 -2.47
CA ILE A 57 -4.02 12.56 -2.19
C ILE A 57 -4.27 12.74 -0.69
N GLY A 58 -4.88 11.75 -0.04
CA GLY A 58 -5.13 11.75 1.40
C GLY A 58 -3.82 11.81 2.20
N ASP A 59 -2.85 10.98 1.84
CA ASP A 59 -1.55 10.89 2.52
C ASP A 59 -0.72 12.17 2.35
N ILE A 60 -0.70 12.75 1.15
CA ILE A 60 -0.03 14.04 0.91
C ILE A 60 -0.68 15.16 1.74
N SER A 61 -2.00 15.13 1.91
CA SER A 61 -2.70 16.07 2.79
C SER A 61 -2.29 15.87 4.26
N ALA A 62 -2.24 14.62 4.73
CA ALA A 62 -1.85 14.26 6.10
C ALA A 62 -0.39 14.62 6.39
N ILE A 63 0.53 14.35 5.46
CA ILE A 63 1.94 14.77 5.56
C ILE A 63 2.03 16.29 5.59
N GLY A 64 1.26 16.99 4.76
CA GLY A 64 1.19 18.44 4.75
C GLY A 64 0.77 19.02 6.10
N ALA A 65 -0.28 18.48 6.69
CA ALA A 65 -0.75 18.86 8.03
C ALA A 65 0.31 18.58 9.11
N THR A 66 1.01 17.45 9.02
CA THR A 66 2.04 17.04 9.99
C THR A 66 3.29 17.92 9.92
N THR A 67 3.71 18.31 8.71
CA THR A 67 4.94 19.10 8.49
C THR A 67 4.72 20.60 8.47
N GLY A 68 3.45 21.04 8.44
CA GLY A 68 3.09 22.46 8.28
C GLY A 68 3.34 23.02 6.88
N LYS A 69 3.41 22.16 5.86
CA LYS A 69 3.67 22.54 4.45
C LYS A 69 2.52 22.11 3.55
N ASN A 70 2.28 22.86 2.48
CA ASN A 70 1.25 22.50 1.50
C ASN A 70 1.88 21.81 0.28
N TYR A 71 2.05 20.49 0.35
CA TYR A 71 2.64 19.70 -0.72
C TYR A 71 1.69 19.50 -1.91
N ILE A 72 0.41 19.78 -1.75
CA ILE A 72 -0.57 19.78 -2.87
C ILE A 72 -0.28 20.95 -3.79
N ALA A 73 0.12 22.10 -3.24
CA ALA A 73 0.47 23.30 -4.02
C ALA A 73 1.92 23.28 -4.50
N ASP A 74 2.88 22.95 -3.61
CA ASP A 74 4.31 22.91 -3.90
C ASP A 74 4.96 21.66 -3.24
N PRO A 75 5.53 20.74 -4.02
CA PRO A 75 5.85 20.79 -5.47
C PRO A 75 4.65 20.53 -6.41
N GLY A 76 3.47 20.32 -5.89
CA GLY A 76 2.25 20.05 -6.63
C GLY A 76 1.92 18.57 -6.75
N LEU A 77 0.62 18.27 -6.61
CA LEU A 77 0.09 16.90 -6.61
C LEU A 77 0.49 16.11 -7.87
N HIS A 78 0.56 16.78 -9.03
CA HIS A 78 0.97 16.14 -10.28
C HIS A 78 2.39 15.58 -10.23
N ARG A 79 3.31 16.23 -9.48
CA ARG A 79 4.69 15.75 -9.33
C ARG A 79 4.80 14.60 -8.34
N THR A 80 4.03 14.64 -7.26
CA THR A 80 4.03 13.55 -6.28
C THR A 80 3.41 12.29 -6.87
N LEU A 81 2.29 12.40 -7.59
CA LEU A 81 1.67 11.29 -8.32
C LEU A 81 2.58 10.73 -9.43
N LEU A 82 3.27 11.62 -10.16
CA LEU A 82 4.23 11.17 -11.18
C LEU A 82 5.39 10.38 -10.56
N GLY A 83 5.89 10.83 -9.40
CA GLY A 83 6.94 10.14 -8.66
C GLY A 83 6.52 8.75 -8.21
N ASP A 84 5.33 8.62 -7.65
CA ASP A 84 4.75 7.34 -7.21
C ASP A 84 4.52 6.40 -8.40
N GLY A 85 3.93 6.91 -9.49
CA GLY A 85 3.72 6.14 -10.71
C GLY A 85 5.01 5.67 -11.38
N LEU A 86 6.05 6.51 -11.44
CA LEU A 86 7.35 6.12 -11.97
C LEU A 86 8.03 5.08 -11.08
N ALA A 87 7.92 5.18 -9.75
CA ALA A 87 8.44 4.17 -8.83
C ALA A 87 7.75 2.82 -9.06
N THR A 88 6.43 2.81 -9.23
CA THR A 88 5.66 1.60 -9.56
C THR A 88 6.06 1.02 -10.91
N CYS A 89 6.27 1.85 -11.95
CA CYS A 89 6.75 1.38 -13.24
C CYS A 89 8.14 0.74 -13.15
N LEU A 90 9.06 1.35 -12.39
CA LEU A 90 10.40 0.79 -12.18
C LEU A 90 10.35 -0.52 -11.39
N ALA A 91 9.52 -0.60 -10.34
CA ALA A 91 9.30 -1.83 -9.58
C ALA A 91 8.78 -2.94 -10.51
N ALA A 92 7.75 -2.67 -11.31
CA ALA A 92 7.19 -3.63 -12.26
C ALA A 92 8.21 -4.07 -13.32
N ALA A 93 9.08 -3.16 -13.80
CA ALA A 93 10.11 -3.49 -14.79
C ALA A 93 11.11 -4.54 -14.31
N VAL A 94 11.37 -4.60 -13.01
CA VAL A 94 12.28 -5.57 -12.37
C VAL A 94 11.55 -6.74 -11.72
N GLY A 95 10.22 -6.85 -11.91
CA GLY A 95 9.41 -7.95 -11.38
C GLY A 95 9.02 -7.79 -9.90
N ALA A 96 9.19 -6.60 -9.34
CA ALA A 96 8.76 -6.30 -7.98
C ALA A 96 7.25 -5.93 -7.94
N PRO A 97 6.59 -6.05 -6.78
CA PRO A 97 5.20 -5.64 -6.62
C PRO A 97 5.01 -4.13 -6.82
N ALA A 98 3.77 -3.74 -7.11
CA ALA A 98 3.40 -2.34 -7.22
C ALA A 98 3.77 -1.58 -5.94
N ASN A 99 4.36 -0.39 -6.12
CA ASN A 99 4.68 0.51 -5.02
C ASN A 99 3.50 1.46 -4.76
N THR A 100 3.38 1.94 -3.54
CA THR A 100 2.39 2.95 -3.14
C THR A 100 2.91 3.79 -1.99
N THR A 101 2.21 4.87 -1.69
CA THR A 101 2.48 5.72 -0.52
C THR A 101 2.03 4.99 0.76
N TYR A 102 2.86 5.01 1.79
CA TYR A 102 2.54 4.40 3.10
C TYR A 102 2.18 5.48 4.11
N GLY A 103 0.88 5.66 4.35
CA GLY A 103 0.34 6.64 5.31
C GLY A 103 0.80 6.40 6.76
N GLU A 104 1.10 5.14 7.14
CA GLU A 104 1.61 4.78 8.47
C GLU A 104 2.93 5.46 8.80
N ASN A 105 3.76 5.73 7.81
CA ASN A 105 5.02 6.45 8.00
C ASN A 105 4.81 7.91 8.45
N THR A 106 3.66 8.50 8.16
CA THR A 106 3.29 9.84 8.64
C THR A 106 3.23 9.87 10.17
N GLY A 107 2.78 8.77 10.80
CA GLY A 107 2.82 8.62 12.26
C GLY A 107 4.25 8.63 12.81
N VAL A 108 5.18 7.99 12.13
CA VAL A 108 6.61 8.01 12.52
C VAL A 108 7.19 9.42 12.36
N LEU A 109 6.87 10.14 11.29
CA LEU A 109 7.28 11.53 11.09
C LEU A 109 6.75 12.45 12.21
N ALA A 110 5.48 12.27 12.60
CA ALA A 110 4.89 13.05 13.69
C ALA A 110 5.57 12.81 15.03
N LEU A 111 5.97 11.57 15.32
CA LEU A 111 6.67 11.19 16.56
C LEU A 111 8.12 11.66 16.59
N THR A 112 8.86 11.47 15.50
CA THR A 112 10.29 11.78 15.42
C THR A 112 10.56 13.26 15.14
N LYS A 113 9.57 13.95 14.53
CA LYS A 113 9.70 15.34 14.04
C LYS A 113 10.84 15.54 13.05
N VAL A 114 11.26 14.47 12.37
CA VAL A 114 12.30 14.49 11.33
C VAL A 114 11.63 14.59 9.98
N TYR A 115 11.61 15.78 9.38
CA TYR A 115 10.88 16.07 8.13
C TYR A 115 11.81 16.27 6.92
N ASP A 116 13.10 15.97 7.07
CA ASP A 116 14.06 16.09 5.97
C ASP A 116 13.91 14.93 4.98
N PRO A 117 13.58 15.19 3.70
CA PRO A 117 13.48 14.16 2.68
C PRO A 117 14.78 13.38 2.45
N MET A 118 15.94 13.92 2.86
CA MET A 118 17.23 13.24 2.73
C MET A 118 17.26 11.96 3.58
N VAL A 119 16.59 11.95 4.73
CA VAL A 119 16.48 10.75 5.59
C VAL A 119 15.78 9.63 4.85
N MET A 120 14.71 9.94 4.10
CA MET A 120 13.97 8.94 3.31
C MET A 120 14.82 8.41 2.15
N ARG A 121 15.60 9.26 1.50
CA ARG A 121 16.53 8.86 0.42
C ARG A 121 17.61 7.93 0.95
N ILE A 122 18.19 8.25 2.10
CA ILE A 122 19.20 7.41 2.76
C ILE A 122 18.57 6.06 3.16
N ALA A 123 17.37 6.07 3.74
CA ALA A 123 16.65 4.84 4.08
C ALA A 123 16.41 3.96 2.85
N ALA A 124 16.06 4.53 1.71
CA ALA A 124 15.89 3.80 0.46
C ALA A 124 17.22 3.16 -0.02
N VAL A 125 18.34 3.88 0.08
CA VAL A 125 19.67 3.33 -0.23
C VAL A 125 20.01 2.16 0.68
N PHE A 126 19.73 2.29 1.99
CA PHE A 126 19.92 1.18 2.94
C PHE A 126 19.02 -0.02 2.61
N ALA A 127 17.77 0.20 2.23
CA ALA A 127 16.87 -0.89 1.83
C ALA A 127 17.41 -1.64 0.61
N ILE A 128 17.92 -0.92 -0.41
CA ILE A 128 18.56 -1.52 -1.58
C ILE A 128 19.82 -2.30 -1.16
N ALA A 129 20.65 -1.75 -0.28
CA ALA A 129 21.84 -2.45 0.20
C ALA A 129 21.48 -3.74 0.97
N LEU A 130 20.43 -3.71 1.80
CA LEU A 130 19.95 -4.87 2.54
C LEU A 130 19.34 -5.94 1.62
N SER A 131 18.71 -5.55 0.51
CA SER A 131 18.18 -6.51 -0.47
C SER A 131 19.27 -7.33 -1.18
N CYS A 132 20.53 -6.85 -1.16
CA CYS A 132 21.67 -7.57 -1.68
C CYS A 132 22.28 -8.56 -0.67
N ILE A 133 21.62 -8.81 0.47
CA ILE A 133 22.07 -9.76 1.49
C ILE A 133 21.01 -10.87 1.62
N PRO A 134 21.13 -12.00 0.88
CA PRO A 134 20.15 -13.09 0.88
C PRO A 134 19.83 -13.62 2.28
N LYS A 135 20.81 -13.65 3.19
CA LYS A 135 20.58 -14.05 4.59
C LYS A 135 19.56 -13.16 5.31
N VAL A 136 19.51 -11.87 4.99
CA VAL A 136 18.51 -10.96 5.56
C VAL A 136 17.13 -11.26 4.97
N ALA A 137 17.04 -11.50 3.66
CA ALA A 137 15.80 -11.92 3.01
C ALA A 137 15.29 -13.24 3.62
N PHE A 138 16.14 -14.24 3.76
CA PHE A 138 15.81 -15.52 4.37
C PHE A 138 15.25 -15.38 5.80
N VAL A 139 15.88 -14.55 6.63
CA VAL A 139 15.38 -14.28 8.01
C VAL A 139 13.99 -13.66 7.99
N ILE A 140 13.69 -12.80 7.01
CA ILE A 140 12.36 -12.19 6.84
C ILE A 140 11.34 -13.23 6.36
N GLU A 141 11.72 -14.11 5.43
CA GLU A 141 10.86 -15.18 4.90
C GLU A 141 10.53 -16.24 5.97
N CYS A 142 11.42 -16.46 6.93
CA CYS A 142 11.18 -17.36 8.07
C CYS A 142 10.17 -16.82 9.09
N ILE A 143 9.62 -15.59 8.91
CA ILE A 143 8.60 -15.06 9.83
C ILE A 143 7.32 -15.89 9.69
N PRO A 144 6.82 -16.52 10.78
CA PRO A 144 5.64 -17.36 10.72
C PRO A 144 4.39 -16.60 10.26
N ALA A 145 3.53 -17.29 9.51
CA ALA A 145 2.28 -16.72 9.01
C ALA A 145 1.38 -16.17 10.13
N ALA A 146 1.40 -16.76 11.31
CA ALA A 146 0.67 -16.26 12.48
C ALA A 146 1.17 -14.88 12.93
N THR A 147 2.49 -14.66 12.92
CA THR A 147 3.09 -13.36 13.24
C THR A 147 2.70 -12.33 12.19
N ILE A 148 2.83 -12.67 10.88
CA ILE A 148 2.42 -11.80 9.78
C ILE A 148 0.93 -11.48 9.87
N GLY A 149 0.08 -12.47 10.13
CA GLY A 149 -1.36 -12.27 10.26
C GLY A 149 -1.74 -11.32 11.41
N GLY A 150 -1.10 -11.45 12.56
CA GLY A 150 -1.31 -10.56 13.69
C GLY A 150 -0.90 -9.12 13.39
N ILE A 151 0.23 -8.93 12.71
CA ILE A 151 0.71 -7.62 12.29
C ILE A 151 -0.23 -7.00 11.24
N SER A 152 -0.63 -7.80 10.24
CA SER A 152 -1.55 -7.36 9.19
C SER A 152 -2.89 -6.92 9.75
N PHE A 153 -3.41 -7.61 10.77
CA PHE A 153 -4.65 -7.23 11.45
C PHE A 153 -4.55 -5.82 12.07
N ILE A 154 -3.44 -5.53 12.74
CA ILE A 154 -3.19 -4.20 13.31
C ILE A 154 -3.03 -3.15 12.21
N LEU A 155 -2.28 -3.46 11.13
CA LEU A 155 -2.07 -2.55 10.01
C LEU A 155 -3.39 -2.21 9.31
N TYR A 156 -4.25 -3.17 9.05
CA TYR A 156 -5.58 -2.92 8.46
C TYR A 156 -6.46 -2.05 9.35
N GLY A 157 -6.37 -2.25 10.68
CA GLY A 157 -7.03 -1.38 11.64
C GLY A 157 -6.52 0.07 11.56
N MET A 158 -5.19 0.25 11.43
CA MET A 158 -4.58 1.57 11.27
C MET A 158 -4.97 2.24 9.95
N ILE A 159 -4.95 1.51 8.83
CA ILE A 159 -5.40 2.03 7.52
C ILE A 159 -6.86 2.49 7.60
N SER A 160 -7.72 1.70 8.22
CA SER A 160 -9.12 2.07 8.44
C SER A 160 -9.26 3.34 9.29
N ALA A 161 -8.45 3.48 10.35
CA ALA A 161 -8.43 4.67 11.20
C ALA A 161 -7.95 5.91 10.43
N ILE A 162 -6.95 5.78 9.54
CA ILE A 162 -6.50 6.88 8.66
C ILE A 162 -7.62 7.29 7.70
N GLY A 163 -8.34 6.33 7.11
CA GLY A 163 -9.49 6.62 6.27
C GLY A 163 -10.57 7.44 6.99
N ILE A 164 -10.91 7.04 8.23
CA ILE A 164 -11.86 7.79 9.07
C ILE A 164 -11.29 9.17 9.41
N ARG A 165 -10.03 9.27 9.76
CA ARG A 165 -9.36 10.53 10.05
C ARG A 165 -9.44 11.50 8.88
N ASN A 166 -9.19 11.05 7.66
CA ASN A 166 -9.31 11.87 6.45
C ASN A 166 -10.71 12.45 6.28
N VAL A 167 -11.76 11.66 6.55
CA VAL A 167 -13.15 12.12 6.50
C VAL A 167 -13.40 13.20 7.55
N VAL A 168 -12.89 13.04 8.77
CA VAL A 168 -13.07 13.98 9.89
C VAL A 168 -12.30 15.28 9.65
N GLU A 169 -11.03 15.20 9.21
CA GLU A 169 -10.17 16.37 8.94
C GLU A 169 -10.73 17.23 7.81
N ASN A 170 -11.30 16.59 6.78
CA ASN A 170 -11.97 17.30 5.68
C ASN A 170 -13.40 17.76 6.03
N ARG A 171 -13.84 17.56 7.28
CA ARG A 171 -15.15 18.00 7.80
C ARG A 171 -16.31 17.58 6.89
N VAL A 172 -16.28 16.34 6.41
CA VAL A 172 -17.35 15.81 5.56
C VAL A 172 -18.65 15.83 6.33
N ASP A 173 -19.63 16.58 5.83
CA ASP A 173 -20.93 16.74 6.48
C ASP A 173 -21.85 15.57 6.11
N PHE A 174 -22.00 14.60 7.01
CA PHE A 174 -22.89 13.45 6.85
C PHE A 174 -24.36 13.76 7.15
N THR A 175 -24.71 14.96 7.56
CA THR A 175 -26.13 15.35 7.64
C THR A 175 -26.71 15.56 6.25
N ARG A 176 -25.87 15.78 5.25
CA ARG A 176 -26.25 15.84 3.85
C ARG A 176 -26.47 14.43 3.30
N SER A 177 -27.69 14.12 2.89
CA SER A 177 -28.07 12.80 2.34
C SER A 177 -27.13 12.34 1.20
N ARG A 178 -26.66 13.29 0.36
CA ARG A 178 -25.72 13.00 -0.74
C ARG A 178 -24.44 12.37 -0.21
N ASN A 179 -23.79 12.97 0.76
CA ASN A 179 -22.51 12.48 1.30
C ASN A 179 -22.70 11.11 1.99
N THR A 180 -23.80 10.94 2.70
CA THR A 180 -24.13 9.67 3.36
C THR A 180 -24.37 8.57 2.35
N ILE A 181 -25.10 8.84 1.25
CA ILE A 181 -25.35 7.87 0.18
C ILE A 181 -24.06 7.48 -0.53
N ILE A 182 -23.21 8.45 -0.87
CA ILE A 182 -21.92 8.18 -1.52
C ILE A 182 -21.05 7.30 -0.63
N ALA A 183 -20.92 7.65 0.66
CA ALA A 183 -20.13 6.85 1.60
C ALA A 183 -20.69 5.43 1.75
N ALA A 184 -22.01 5.29 1.85
CA ALA A 184 -22.67 3.98 1.92
C ALA A 184 -22.41 3.15 0.67
N LEU A 185 -22.51 3.72 -0.52
CA LEU A 185 -22.22 3.04 -1.79
C LEU A 185 -20.78 2.57 -1.84
N ILE A 186 -19.81 3.42 -1.46
CA ILE A 186 -18.38 3.05 -1.44
C ILE A 186 -18.16 1.86 -0.51
N LEU A 187 -18.66 1.93 0.74
CA LEU A 187 -18.46 0.87 1.73
C LEU A 187 -19.14 -0.44 1.33
N VAL A 188 -20.39 -0.37 0.85
CA VAL A 188 -21.14 -1.56 0.42
C VAL A 188 -20.48 -2.20 -0.79
N CYS A 189 -20.02 -1.41 -1.76
CA CYS A 189 -19.31 -1.96 -2.92
C CYS A 189 -17.97 -2.57 -2.51
N ALA A 190 -17.18 -1.90 -1.66
CA ALA A 190 -15.89 -2.42 -1.24
C ALA A 190 -16.01 -3.75 -0.49
N LEU A 191 -16.91 -3.85 0.48
CA LEU A 191 -17.08 -5.04 1.29
C LEU A 191 -17.89 -6.13 0.57
N GLY A 192 -18.99 -5.76 -0.08
CA GLY A 192 -19.90 -6.69 -0.74
C GLY A 192 -19.24 -7.40 -1.92
N PHE A 193 -18.63 -6.67 -2.83
CA PHE A 193 -17.95 -7.30 -3.97
C PHE A 193 -16.67 -8.02 -3.60
N ASN A 194 -15.99 -7.61 -2.52
CA ASN A 194 -14.84 -8.35 -2.01
C ASN A 194 -15.26 -9.74 -1.48
N SER A 195 -16.42 -9.82 -0.81
CA SER A 195 -16.98 -11.10 -0.30
C SER A 195 -17.40 -12.05 -1.43
N LEU A 196 -17.77 -11.49 -2.59
CA LEU A 196 -18.19 -12.25 -3.78
C LEU A 196 -17.01 -12.61 -4.71
N GLY A 197 -15.77 -12.21 -4.36
CA GLY A 197 -14.62 -12.43 -5.23
C GLY A 197 -14.49 -11.42 -6.38
N GLY A 198 -15.25 -10.32 -6.35
CA GLY A 198 -15.26 -9.31 -7.41
C GLY A 198 -16.33 -9.57 -8.47
N ILE A 199 -16.30 -8.78 -9.56
CA ILE A 199 -17.12 -8.98 -10.76
C ILE A 199 -16.21 -9.44 -11.89
N THR A 200 -16.44 -10.64 -12.39
CA THR A 200 -15.70 -11.18 -13.54
C THR A 200 -16.56 -11.04 -14.80
N PHE A 201 -15.98 -10.50 -15.86
CA PHE A 201 -16.57 -10.42 -17.18
C PHE A 201 -15.51 -10.63 -18.25
N THR A 202 -15.92 -11.19 -19.38
CA THR A 202 -15.02 -11.44 -20.50
C THR A 202 -15.05 -10.25 -21.46
N LEU A 203 -13.89 -9.61 -21.68
CA LEU A 203 -13.75 -8.53 -22.66
C LEU A 203 -12.63 -8.88 -23.64
N LEU A 204 -12.91 -8.81 -24.92
CA LEU A 204 -11.97 -9.14 -26.01
C LEU A 204 -11.30 -10.52 -25.88
N GLY A 205 -11.99 -11.50 -25.26
CA GLY A 205 -11.47 -12.85 -25.05
C GLY A 205 -10.58 -13.01 -23.82
N ALA A 206 -10.46 -11.97 -22.99
CA ALA A 206 -9.78 -12.02 -21.70
C ALA A 206 -10.79 -11.92 -20.56
N ASP A 207 -10.63 -12.75 -19.53
CA ASP A 207 -11.45 -12.68 -18.32
C ASP A 207 -10.87 -11.61 -17.39
N ILE A 208 -11.66 -10.58 -17.14
CA ILE A 208 -11.32 -9.44 -16.31
C ILE A 208 -12.09 -9.52 -15.01
N THR A 209 -11.40 -9.51 -13.89
CA THR A 209 -12.02 -9.49 -12.55
C THR A 209 -11.78 -8.14 -11.88
N LEU A 210 -12.85 -7.35 -11.73
CA LEU A 210 -12.79 -6.13 -10.93
C LEU A 210 -12.94 -6.46 -9.45
N SER A 211 -11.93 -6.11 -8.66
CA SER A 211 -11.97 -6.26 -7.20
C SER A 211 -13.00 -5.33 -6.56
N GLY A 212 -13.46 -5.64 -5.35
CA GLY A 212 -14.38 -4.77 -4.61
C GLY A 212 -13.85 -3.35 -4.44
N LEU A 213 -12.52 -3.18 -4.28
CA LEU A 213 -11.88 -1.88 -4.16
C LEU A 213 -11.98 -1.08 -5.48
N ALA A 214 -11.72 -1.72 -6.62
CA ALA A 214 -11.84 -1.08 -7.93
C ALA A 214 -13.29 -0.62 -8.20
N ILE A 215 -14.26 -1.49 -7.90
CA ILE A 215 -15.70 -1.18 -8.06
C ILE A 215 -16.09 -0.01 -7.15
N ALA A 216 -15.71 -0.04 -5.88
CA ALA A 216 -16.00 1.03 -4.92
C ALA A 216 -15.44 2.38 -5.36
N SER A 217 -14.22 2.40 -5.91
CA SER A 217 -13.57 3.61 -6.41
C SER A 217 -14.33 4.19 -7.62
N ILE A 218 -14.65 3.35 -8.60
CA ILE A 218 -15.41 3.76 -9.78
C ILE A 218 -16.79 4.29 -9.38
N VAL A 219 -17.52 3.54 -8.54
CA VAL A 219 -18.87 3.92 -8.08
C VAL A 219 -18.82 5.21 -7.26
N GLY A 220 -17.83 5.34 -6.35
CA GLY A 220 -17.67 6.52 -5.52
C GLY A 220 -17.39 7.79 -6.33
N ILE A 221 -16.48 7.71 -7.31
CA ILE A 221 -16.17 8.81 -8.22
C ILE A 221 -17.39 9.17 -9.06
N ALA A 222 -18.05 8.18 -9.67
CA ALA A 222 -19.23 8.39 -10.50
C ALA A 222 -20.38 9.00 -9.69
N ALA A 223 -20.68 8.49 -8.50
CA ALA A 223 -21.72 9.02 -7.63
C ALA A 223 -21.39 10.43 -7.12
N ASN A 224 -20.10 10.77 -6.98
CA ASN A 224 -19.70 12.12 -6.58
C ASN A 224 -19.75 13.13 -7.75
N ALA A 225 -19.67 12.67 -8.99
CA ALA A 225 -19.75 13.52 -10.18
C ALA A 225 -21.18 13.95 -10.53
N ILE A 226 -22.20 13.28 -10.00
CA ILE A 226 -23.63 13.59 -10.12
C ILE A 226 -24.06 14.50 -8.99
#